data_9b27cc8f78cb817a34c8ae3d567f3cfa
#
_entry.id   9b27cc8f78cb817a34c8ae3d567f3cfa
#
_cell.length_a   1.000
_cell.length_b   1.000
_cell.length_c   1.000
_cell.angle_alpha   90.00
_cell.angle_beta   90.00
_cell.angle_gamma   90.00
#
_symmetry.space_group_name_H-M   'P 1'
#
loop_
_entity.id
_entity.type
_entity.pdbx_description
1 polymer ?
#
loop_
_entity_poly.entity_id
_entity_poly.type
_entity_poly.pdbx_seq_one_letter_code
_entity_poly.pdbx_strand_id
1 'polypeptide(L)'
;MKAIFPSSTMARMEPWCPSAIERAMERPMPKPLPFLCASALALSLTACAGTIKNSTADTASNVTFTFTDSGVTAAGETDTGYEIDGTALTITSSGTYTVSGSCADGSIKVKKGTTGVTLVLDGLTLTSENTAAITCGKSSEVTILVSNGTENSLSDTEQNNDDNYPENENAENAVIKCKDGSLVTLCGDGELTITANGKNGIKSGATTDEDGEASLTIRDLTLNIDAPVNDAINAEQLLNVESGTLTIDAADDAIHCDLVLNIGADGTDGPTIDITNCCEGLEGAELNVCSGDITINASDDCLNAANSDLTDYDFTMTISGGTIDAYSSAGDGFDSNGDLTITGDTVIVWTANTADNEPLDADGTITVSGGTVLAAGGSSGMGMGGGFPGGGQKPDGEPPESFDGQMPNGEKSELLDGEVPEMPSGERPTPPSGQGSPADGNAPAGDSTSDTTPTA
;
A
#
# COMPACT_ATOMS: atom_id res chain seq x y z
N MET A 1 -9.26 61.13 7.40
CA MET A 1 -9.53 59.85 8.08
C MET A 1 -9.03 58.73 7.17
N LYS A 2 -7.88 58.15 7.49
CA LYS A 2 -7.34 56.98 6.82
C LYS A 2 -7.61 55.77 7.73
N ALA A 3 -8.37 54.80 7.25
CA ALA A 3 -8.58 53.54 7.95
C ALA A 3 -7.34 52.65 7.78
N ILE A 4 -6.80 52.21 8.90
CA ILE A 4 -5.69 51.26 8.97
C ILE A 4 -6.32 49.87 9.16
N PHE A 5 -6.09 48.99 8.21
CA PHE A 5 -6.43 47.57 8.35
C PHE A 5 -5.23 46.84 8.97
N PRO A 6 -5.42 45.97 9.95
CA PRO A 6 -4.33 45.14 10.47
C PRO A 6 -4.00 44.01 9.49
N SER A 7 -2.69 43.75 9.31
CA SER A 7 -2.14 42.65 8.56
C SER A 7 -2.45 41.33 9.26
N SER A 8 -3.20 40.46 8.60
CA SER A 8 -3.36 39.08 9.00
C SER A 8 -2.06 38.31 8.72
N THR A 9 -1.52 37.74 9.76
CA THR A 9 -0.42 36.79 9.73
C THR A 9 -0.90 35.55 8.97
N MET A 10 -0.28 35.22 7.85
CA MET A 10 -0.47 33.92 7.19
C MET A 10 0.07 32.84 8.12
N ALA A 11 -0.79 31.97 8.59
CA ALA A 11 -0.41 30.69 9.15
C ALA A 11 0.24 29.86 8.03
N ARG A 12 1.36 29.21 8.30
CA ARG A 12 1.95 28.21 7.42
C ARG A 12 0.91 27.08 7.33
N MET A 13 0.45 26.79 6.14
CA MET A 13 -0.25 25.53 5.83
C MET A 13 0.79 24.42 5.92
N GLU A 14 0.52 23.43 6.73
CA GLU A 14 1.18 22.13 6.73
C GLU A 14 1.00 21.47 5.34
N PRO A 15 1.89 20.57 4.90
CA PRO A 15 1.71 19.91 3.62
C PRO A 15 0.42 19.07 3.68
N TRP A 16 -0.53 19.44 2.84
CA TRP A 16 -1.80 18.77 2.62
C TRP A 16 -1.50 17.46 1.87
N CYS A 17 -2.00 16.36 2.35
CA CYS A 17 -2.06 15.12 1.60
C CYS A 17 -2.88 15.37 0.34
N PRO A 18 -2.40 15.09 -0.88
CA PRO A 18 -3.20 15.25 -2.07
C PRO A 18 -4.31 14.20 -2.07
N SER A 19 -5.48 14.56 -1.51
CA SER A 19 -6.67 13.73 -1.57
C SER A 19 -7.06 13.45 -3.03
N ALA A 20 -7.71 12.33 -3.27
CA ALA A 20 -8.13 11.73 -4.54
C ALA A 20 -8.81 12.65 -5.59
N ILE A 21 -9.02 13.92 -5.28
CA ILE A 21 -9.78 14.89 -6.10
C ILE A 21 -9.08 15.27 -7.42
N GLU A 22 -7.77 15.07 -7.59
CA GLU A 22 -7.08 15.48 -8.83
C GLU A 22 -7.01 14.40 -9.92
N ARG A 23 -7.46 13.17 -9.66
CA ARG A 23 -7.35 12.04 -10.62
C ARG A 23 -8.55 11.84 -11.55
N ALA A 24 -9.60 12.66 -11.45
CA ALA A 24 -10.83 12.49 -12.21
C ALA A 24 -10.77 13.25 -13.55
N MET A 25 -9.98 12.80 -14.53
CA MET A 25 -10.22 13.10 -15.95
C MET A 25 -9.77 11.95 -16.84
N GLU A 26 -10.77 11.31 -17.49
CA GLU A 26 -10.68 10.50 -18.70
C GLU A 26 -10.40 9.00 -18.56
N ARG A 27 -11.35 8.22 -18.00
CA ARG A 27 -11.46 6.80 -18.40
C ARG A 27 -12.91 6.35 -18.54
N PRO A 28 -13.29 5.49 -19.53
CA PRO A 28 -14.60 4.87 -19.54
C PRO A 28 -14.70 3.87 -18.39
N MET A 29 -15.77 4.00 -17.60
CA MET A 29 -16.03 3.18 -16.42
C MET A 29 -16.19 1.69 -16.77
N PRO A 30 -15.61 0.77 -15.99
CA PRO A 30 -16.03 -0.61 -15.97
C PRO A 30 -17.44 -0.71 -15.38
N LYS A 31 -18.30 -1.52 -16.00
CA LYS A 31 -19.64 -1.78 -15.47
C LYS A 31 -19.54 -2.71 -14.27
N PRO A 32 -20.40 -2.56 -13.24
CA PRO A 32 -20.38 -3.44 -12.08
C PRO A 32 -20.63 -4.88 -12.53
N LEU A 33 -19.73 -5.79 -12.15
CA LEU A 33 -19.94 -7.23 -12.30
C LEU A 33 -21.07 -7.69 -11.38
N PRO A 34 -21.94 -8.61 -11.81
CA PRO A 34 -22.91 -9.18 -10.92
C PRO A 34 -22.23 -10.04 -9.84
N PHE A 35 -22.64 -9.84 -8.62
CA PHE A 35 -22.29 -10.61 -7.43
C PHE A 35 -22.06 -12.09 -7.73
N LEU A 36 -20.83 -12.58 -7.64
CA LEU A 36 -20.52 -13.98 -7.37
C LEU A 36 -19.78 -14.04 -6.04
N CYS A 37 -20.60 -14.22 -5.04
CA CYS A 37 -20.20 -14.40 -3.66
C CYS A 37 -19.24 -15.58 -3.49
N ALA A 38 -18.11 -15.35 -2.84
CA ALA A 38 -17.37 -16.25 -1.95
C ALA A 38 -17.30 -17.75 -2.33
N SER A 39 -16.79 -18.10 -3.50
CA SER A 39 -16.43 -19.51 -3.78
C SER A 39 -15.21 -19.71 -4.69
N ALA A 40 -14.44 -18.67 -4.99
CA ALA A 40 -13.23 -18.76 -5.83
C ALA A 40 -11.91 -18.88 -5.05
N LEU A 41 -11.92 -18.88 -3.72
CA LEU A 41 -10.70 -18.95 -2.88
C LEU A 41 -10.13 -20.36 -2.69
N ALA A 42 -10.58 -21.37 -3.42
CA ALA A 42 -10.14 -22.75 -3.21
C ALA A 42 -9.16 -23.30 -4.26
N LEU A 43 -8.62 -22.51 -5.18
CA LEU A 43 -7.81 -23.05 -6.29
C LEU A 43 -6.38 -22.52 -6.43
N SER A 44 -5.85 -21.67 -5.58
CA SER A 44 -4.48 -21.13 -5.74
C SER A 44 -3.39 -21.73 -4.83
N LEU A 45 -3.69 -22.71 -4.00
CA LEU A 45 -2.75 -23.27 -3.00
C LEU A 45 -1.72 -24.26 -3.54
N THR A 46 -1.33 -24.27 -4.83
CA THR A 46 -0.47 -25.37 -5.34
C THR A 46 0.71 -24.94 -6.23
N ALA A 47 1.15 -23.72 -6.25
CA ALA A 47 2.19 -23.32 -7.19
C ALA A 47 3.62 -23.13 -6.62
N CYS A 48 3.84 -22.94 -5.33
CA CYS A 48 5.21 -22.89 -4.79
C CYS A 48 5.71 -24.19 -4.15
N ALA A 49 4.84 -25.18 -3.86
CA ALA A 49 5.21 -26.50 -3.35
C ALA A 49 4.87 -27.66 -4.31
N GLY A 50 4.45 -27.36 -5.54
CA GLY A 50 4.01 -28.35 -6.52
C GLY A 50 5.15 -28.89 -7.35
N THR A 51 5.51 -30.15 -7.12
CA THR A 51 6.22 -30.99 -8.09
C THR A 51 5.63 -30.79 -9.48
N ILE A 52 6.45 -30.26 -10.41
CA ILE A 52 6.13 -30.08 -11.83
C ILE A 52 5.55 -31.39 -12.39
N LYS A 53 4.25 -31.44 -12.62
CA LYS A 53 3.65 -32.52 -13.40
C LYS A 53 3.91 -32.24 -14.87
N ASN A 54 4.80 -33.06 -15.48
CA ASN A 54 5.00 -33.12 -16.91
C ASN A 54 3.67 -33.18 -17.67
N SER A 55 3.25 -32.10 -18.29
CA SER A 55 2.38 -32.12 -19.44
C SER A 55 3.27 -31.94 -20.68
N THR A 56 3.01 -32.73 -21.67
CA THR A 56 3.83 -32.93 -22.89
C THR A 56 4.13 -31.63 -23.64
N ALA A 57 5.44 -31.32 -23.74
CA ALA A 57 6.12 -30.70 -24.87
C ALA A 57 5.74 -29.25 -25.27
N ASP A 58 6.06 -28.29 -24.43
CA ASP A 58 6.91 -27.19 -24.85
C ASP A 58 8.14 -27.23 -23.93
N THR A 59 9.34 -27.23 -24.49
CA THR A 59 10.57 -27.24 -23.69
C THR A 59 10.64 -25.87 -23.03
N ALA A 60 10.17 -25.80 -21.78
CA ALA A 60 10.27 -24.59 -20.98
C ALA A 60 11.72 -24.11 -20.97
N SER A 61 11.96 -22.90 -21.41
CA SER A 61 13.30 -22.33 -21.46
C SER A 61 13.82 -22.15 -20.05
N ASN A 62 14.98 -22.74 -19.73
CA ASN A 62 15.71 -22.46 -18.51
C ASN A 62 16.94 -21.65 -18.88
N VAL A 63 16.93 -20.34 -18.63
CA VAL A 63 18.01 -19.43 -18.96
C VAL A 63 18.38 -18.59 -17.76
N THR A 64 19.68 -18.45 -17.53
CA THR A 64 20.21 -17.58 -16.49
C THR A 64 20.80 -16.34 -17.13
N PHE A 65 20.46 -15.17 -16.61
CA PHE A 65 20.98 -13.89 -17.04
C PHE A 65 21.80 -13.24 -15.92
N THR A 66 22.91 -12.65 -16.33
CA THR A 66 23.71 -11.82 -15.42
C THR A 66 23.72 -10.39 -15.97
N PHE A 67 23.24 -9.48 -15.15
CA PHE A 67 23.21 -8.05 -15.41
C PHE A 67 24.52 -7.39 -15.00
N THR A 68 25.02 -6.48 -15.82
CA THR A 68 26.14 -5.59 -15.54
C THR A 68 25.90 -4.25 -16.23
N ASP A 69 26.60 -3.18 -15.84
CA ASP A 69 26.49 -1.86 -16.50
C ASP A 69 26.90 -1.89 -17.99
N SER A 70 27.57 -2.93 -18.45
CA SER A 70 28.00 -3.08 -19.84
C SER A 70 27.02 -3.90 -20.67
N GLY A 71 26.02 -4.53 -20.06
CA GLY A 71 25.02 -5.34 -20.75
C GLY A 71 24.62 -6.60 -19.99
N VAL A 72 23.66 -7.31 -20.56
CA VAL A 72 23.14 -8.60 -20.04
C VAL A 72 23.82 -9.75 -20.78
N THR A 73 24.25 -10.76 -20.02
CA THR A 73 24.77 -12.00 -20.60
C THR A 73 23.84 -13.16 -20.28
N ALA A 74 23.60 -14.04 -21.26
CA ALA A 74 22.76 -15.21 -21.09
C ALA A 74 23.59 -16.50 -21.03
N ALA A 75 23.17 -17.44 -20.18
CA ALA A 75 23.70 -18.80 -20.10
C ALA A 75 22.51 -19.77 -19.94
N GLY A 76 22.42 -20.81 -20.76
CA GLY A 76 21.32 -21.76 -20.69
C GLY A 76 21.33 -22.76 -21.83
N GLU A 77 20.31 -23.61 -21.87
CA GLU A 77 20.17 -24.68 -22.87
C GLU A 77 19.59 -24.16 -24.21
N THR A 78 19.06 -22.96 -24.23
CA THR A 78 18.43 -22.33 -25.42
C THR A 78 18.83 -20.87 -25.53
N ASP A 79 18.90 -20.40 -26.76
CA ASP A 79 19.09 -19.00 -27.14
C ASP A 79 17.81 -18.38 -27.72
N THR A 80 16.66 -18.98 -27.44
CA THR A 80 15.33 -18.51 -27.86
C THR A 80 14.44 -18.21 -26.68
N GLY A 81 13.38 -17.44 -26.90
CA GLY A 81 12.41 -17.08 -25.86
C GLY A 81 12.74 -15.77 -25.11
N TYR A 82 13.81 -15.10 -25.55
CA TYR A 82 14.20 -13.77 -25.04
C TYR A 82 14.93 -12.96 -26.07
N GLU A 83 15.04 -11.67 -25.82
CA GLU A 83 15.82 -10.70 -26.61
C GLU A 83 16.65 -9.85 -25.65
N ILE A 84 17.90 -9.57 -25.98
CA ILE A 84 18.80 -8.68 -25.22
C ILE A 84 19.19 -7.51 -26.10
N ASP A 85 19.00 -6.29 -25.58
CA ASP A 85 19.47 -5.05 -26.17
C ASP A 85 20.22 -4.23 -25.11
N GLY A 86 21.56 -4.33 -25.12
CA GLY A 86 22.39 -3.72 -24.10
C GLY A 86 22.08 -4.24 -22.70
N THR A 87 21.52 -3.38 -21.86
CA THR A 87 21.10 -3.66 -20.46
C THR A 87 19.61 -3.99 -20.34
N ALA A 88 18.88 -4.04 -21.45
CA ALA A 88 17.47 -4.39 -21.48
C ALA A 88 17.29 -5.88 -21.88
N LEU A 89 16.50 -6.59 -21.08
CA LEU A 89 16.07 -7.98 -21.29
C LEU A 89 14.58 -8.02 -21.61
N THR A 90 14.19 -8.61 -22.75
CA THR A 90 12.79 -8.88 -23.06
C THR A 90 12.53 -10.38 -23.10
N ILE A 91 11.62 -10.89 -22.28
CA ILE A 91 11.15 -12.27 -22.27
C ILE A 91 9.96 -12.38 -23.22
N THR A 92 10.03 -13.35 -24.14
CA THR A 92 9.07 -13.47 -25.25
C THR A 92 8.32 -14.80 -25.31
N SER A 93 8.64 -15.75 -24.44
CA SER A 93 7.95 -17.03 -24.36
C SER A 93 7.87 -17.56 -22.90
N SER A 94 7.05 -18.59 -22.69
CA SER A 94 6.98 -19.32 -21.43
C SER A 94 8.35 -19.90 -21.04
N GLY A 95 8.61 -19.98 -19.73
CA GLY A 95 9.84 -20.56 -19.21
C GLY A 95 10.24 -20.05 -17.85
N THR A 96 11.37 -20.55 -17.35
CA THR A 96 12.01 -20.08 -16.13
C THR A 96 13.27 -19.28 -16.49
N TYR A 97 13.33 -18.06 -16.02
CA TYR A 97 14.37 -17.09 -16.33
C TYR A 97 14.98 -16.57 -15.03
N THR A 98 16.18 -17.03 -14.71
CA THR A 98 16.89 -16.59 -13.51
C THR A 98 17.71 -15.35 -13.83
N VAL A 99 17.57 -14.31 -13.02
CA VAL A 99 18.26 -13.05 -13.19
C VAL A 99 19.07 -12.70 -11.95
N SER A 100 20.30 -12.24 -12.14
CA SER A 100 21.23 -11.89 -11.08
C SER A 100 22.18 -10.78 -11.51
N GLY A 101 23.00 -10.29 -10.58
CA GLY A 101 24.04 -9.32 -10.86
C GLY A 101 23.61 -7.89 -10.52
N SER A 102 24.33 -6.89 -11.05
CA SER A 102 24.09 -5.48 -10.74
C SER A 102 24.17 -4.63 -11.98
N CYS A 103 23.18 -3.75 -12.16
CA CYS A 103 23.15 -2.81 -13.29
C CYS A 103 22.53 -1.48 -12.83
N ALA A 104 23.23 -0.39 -13.08
CA ALA A 104 22.83 0.97 -12.69
C ALA A 104 21.76 1.57 -13.61
N ASP A 105 21.60 1.05 -14.85
CA ASP A 105 20.52 1.39 -15.76
C ASP A 105 20.18 0.20 -16.65
N GLY A 106 19.13 -0.53 -16.28
CA GLY A 106 18.68 -1.71 -17.00
C GLY A 106 17.19 -1.99 -16.78
N SER A 107 16.63 -2.90 -17.57
CA SER A 107 15.22 -3.26 -17.43
C SER A 107 14.94 -4.69 -17.86
N ILE A 108 13.87 -5.25 -17.30
CA ILE A 108 13.33 -6.57 -17.64
C ILE A 108 11.88 -6.38 -18.09
N LYS A 109 11.55 -6.90 -19.26
CA LYS A 109 10.20 -6.83 -19.80
C LYS A 109 9.68 -8.21 -20.20
N VAL A 110 8.53 -8.59 -19.69
CA VAL A 110 7.76 -9.72 -20.24
C VAL A 110 6.85 -9.18 -21.33
N LYS A 111 6.94 -9.75 -22.52
CA LYS A 111 6.19 -9.30 -23.69
C LYS A 111 4.70 -9.50 -23.50
N LYS A 112 3.89 -8.58 -24.04
CA LYS A 112 2.43 -8.68 -24.07
C LYS A 112 1.94 -10.07 -24.49
N GLY A 113 1.01 -10.63 -23.70
CA GLY A 113 0.37 -11.92 -23.99
C GLY A 113 1.26 -13.14 -23.75
N THR A 114 2.45 -12.97 -23.16
CA THR A 114 3.29 -14.09 -22.77
C THR A 114 2.81 -14.66 -21.43
N THR A 115 2.48 -15.94 -21.41
CA THR A 115 2.00 -16.65 -20.21
C THR A 115 2.96 -17.73 -19.76
N GLY A 116 2.83 -18.20 -18.49
CA GLY A 116 3.67 -19.25 -17.94
C GLY A 116 5.15 -18.84 -17.79
N VAL A 117 5.39 -17.58 -17.45
CA VAL A 117 6.73 -17.04 -17.18
C VAL A 117 7.01 -17.13 -15.69
N THR A 118 8.16 -17.72 -15.32
CA THR A 118 8.73 -17.60 -13.98
C THR A 118 10.02 -16.81 -14.07
N LEU A 119 10.00 -15.60 -13.53
CA LEU A 119 11.18 -14.73 -13.40
C LEU A 119 11.75 -14.91 -12.00
N VAL A 120 12.93 -15.52 -11.90
CA VAL A 120 13.59 -15.81 -10.62
C VAL A 120 14.62 -14.73 -10.34
N LEU A 121 14.41 -13.98 -9.27
CA LEU A 121 15.37 -12.99 -8.77
C LEU A 121 16.36 -13.69 -7.83
N ASP A 122 17.63 -13.73 -8.22
CA ASP A 122 18.69 -14.50 -7.55
C ASP A 122 19.92 -13.62 -7.27
N GLY A 123 19.76 -12.65 -6.37
CA GLY A 123 20.78 -11.65 -6.06
C GLY A 123 20.90 -10.57 -7.13
N LEU A 124 19.77 -9.98 -7.53
CA LEU A 124 19.70 -8.91 -8.52
C LEU A 124 19.65 -7.54 -7.84
N THR A 125 20.54 -6.64 -8.27
CA THR A 125 20.45 -5.20 -7.99
C THR A 125 20.25 -4.45 -9.30
N LEU A 126 19.06 -3.91 -9.52
CA LEU A 126 18.69 -3.29 -10.79
C LEU A 126 18.06 -1.92 -10.55
N THR A 127 18.67 -0.88 -11.10
CA THR A 127 18.06 0.44 -11.25
C THR A 127 17.63 0.64 -12.70
N SER A 128 16.52 1.31 -12.92
CA SER A 128 16.07 1.73 -14.26
C SER A 128 15.92 3.24 -14.29
N GLU A 129 16.61 3.90 -15.23
CA GLU A 129 16.63 5.37 -15.27
C GLU A 129 15.31 5.96 -15.78
N ASN A 130 14.74 5.38 -16.84
CA ASN A 130 13.66 6.01 -17.60
C ASN A 130 12.37 5.20 -17.67
N THR A 131 12.32 4.03 -17.05
CA THR A 131 11.19 3.09 -17.15
C THR A 131 11.13 2.20 -15.89
N ALA A 132 10.22 1.26 -15.84
CA ALA A 132 10.18 0.28 -14.77
C ALA A 132 11.39 -0.67 -14.81
N ALA A 133 11.91 -1.05 -13.65
CA ALA A 133 12.91 -2.11 -13.55
C ALA A 133 12.37 -3.45 -14.06
N ILE A 134 11.08 -3.75 -13.75
CA ILE A 134 10.35 -4.91 -14.28
C ILE A 134 9.01 -4.48 -14.86
N THR A 135 8.75 -4.85 -16.12
CA THR A 135 7.43 -4.66 -16.76
C THR A 135 6.81 -6.01 -17.11
N CYS A 136 5.67 -6.35 -16.49
CA CYS A 136 4.80 -7.44 -16.92
C CYS A 136 3.85 -6.91 -17.98
N GLY A 137 4.00 -7.36 -19.24
CA GLY A 137 3.27 -6.82 -20.38
C GLY A 137 1.76 -7.10 -20.31
N LYS A 138 0.97 -6.32 -21.02
CA LYS A 138 -0.50 -6.46 -21.08
C LYS A 138 -0.92 -7.90 -21.35
N SER A 139 -1.84 -8.44 -20.57
CA SER A 139 -2.37 -9.82 -20.66
C SER A 139 -1.26 -10.88 -20.57
N SER A 140 -0.22 -10.64 -19.77
CA SER A 140 0.80 -11.63 -19.45
C SER A 140 0.46 -12.37 -18.15
N GLU A 141 1.03 -13.58 -17.99
CA GLU A 141 0.97 -14.35 -16.75
C GLU A 141 2.40 -14.60 -16.26
N VAL A 142 2.74 -14.00 -15.10
CA VAL A 142 4.11 -13.92 -14.59
C VAL A 142 4.17 -14.26 -13.12
N THR A 143 5.05 -15.20 -12.76
CA THR A 143 5.48 -15.39 -11.38
C THR A 143 6.85 -14.73 -11.23
N ILE A 144 6.96 -13.73 -10.36
CA ILE A 144 8.22 -13.15 -9.91
C ILE A 144 8.60 -13.88 -8.62
N LEU A 145 9.60 -14.75 -8.70
CA LEU A 145 10.05 -15.59 -7.60
C LEU A 145 11.34 -15.03 -7.00
N VAL A 146 11.31 -14.63 -5.74
CA VAL A 146 12.50 -14.18 -4.99
C VAL A 146 13.17 -15.40 -4.37
N SER A 147 14.40 -15.73 -4.81
CA SER A 147 15.12 -16.93 -4.39
C SER A 147 15.38 -16.96 -2.89
N ASN A 148 15.23 -18.12 -2.29
CA ASN A 148 15.49 -18.32 -0.86
C ASN A 148 16.91 -17.89 -0.47
N GLY A 149 17.00 -17.06 0.59
CA GLY A 149 18.25 -16.58 1.17
C GLY A 149 19.02 -15.60 0.29
N THR A 150 18.37 -15.03 -0.74
CA THR A 150 18.94 -13.93 -1.54
C THR A 150 18.34 -12.60 -1.16
N GLU A 151 19.14 -11.54 -1.29
CA GLU A 151 18.75 -10.16 -1.20
C GLU A 151 18.68 -9.58 -2.62
N ASN A 152 17.57 -8.95 -2.97
CA ASN A 152 17.34 -8.33 -4.25
C ASN A 152 16.93 -6.88 -4.07
N SER A 153 17.35 -6.01 -4.97
CA SER A 153 17.01 -4.58 -4.94
C SER A 153 16.60 -4.10 -6.31
N LEU A 154 15.42 -3.50 -6.37
CA LEU A 154 14.89 -2.86 -7.57
C LEU A 154 14.65 -1.37 -7.28
N SER A 155 15.04 -0.50 -8.18
CA SER A 155 14.78 0.92 -8.07
C SER A 155 14.57 1.56 -9.43
N ASP A 156 13.94 2.74 -9.41
CA ASP A 156 13.87 3.63 -10.54
C ASP A 156 14.45 5.02 -10.19
N THR A 157 14.30 5.96 -11.10
CA THR A 157 14.64 7.37 -10.88
C THR A 157 13.42 8.24 -11.09
N GLU A 158 13.54 9.53 -10.73
CA GLU A 158 12.51 10.56 -10.96
C GLU A 158 12.03 10.65 -12.41
N GLN A 159 12.84 10.19 -13.38
CA GLN A 159 12.50 10.18 -14.82
C GLN A 159 11.38 9.17 -15.16
N ASN A 160 11.16 8.15 -14.32
CA ASN A 160 10.09 7.17 -14.51
C ASN A 160 8.73 7.69 -13.98
N ASN A 161 8.37 8.93 -14.38
CA ASN A 161 7.15 9.61 -13.97
C ASN A 161 6.68 10.52 -15.12
N ASP A 162 5.61 10.13 -15.81
CA ASP A 162 5.09 10.86 -16.97
C ASP A 162 4.33 12.15 -16.59
N ASP A 163 3.89 12.29 -15.34
CA ASP A 163 3.30 13.54 -14.85
C ASP A 163 4.37 14.64 -14.74
N ASN A 164 5.56 14.29 -14.26
CA ASN A 164 6.66 15.23 -14.04
C ASN A 164 7.56 15.34 -15.29
N TYR A 165 7.66 14.27 -16.07
CA TYR A 165 8.50 14.16 -17.29
C TYR A 165 7.69 13.68 -18.48
N PRO A 166 6.71 14.48 -18.98
CA PRO A 166 5.79 14.07 -20.04
C PRO A 166 6.48 13.81 -21.40
N GLU A 167 7.74 14.23 -21.56
CA GLU A 167 8.57 13.90 -22.71
C GLU A 167 9.18 12.49 -22.66
N ASN A 168 9.14 11.84 -21.49
CA ASN A 168 9.60 10.46 -21.36
C ASN A 168 8.49 9.47 -21.75
N GLU A 169 8.43 9.13 -23.04
CA GLU A 169 7.45 8.16 -23.55
C GLU A 169 7.65 6.72 -23.04
N ASN A 170 8.72 6.45 -22.28
CA ASN A 170 9.02 5.14 -21.71
C ASN A 170 8.63 5.03 -20.24
N ALA A 171 8.22 6.12 -19.61
CA ALA A 171 7.82 6.10 -18.20
C ALA A 171 6.67 5.11 -17.96
N GLU A 172 6.80 4.30 -16.94
CA GLU A 172 5.83 3.28 -16.53
C GLU A 172 5.22 3.61 -15.16
N ASN A 173 5.68 4.68 -14.50
CA ASN A 173 5.17 5.19 -13.22
C ASN A 173 5.24 4.19 -12.05
N ALA A 174 6.12 3.21 -12.13
CA ALA A 174 6.34 2.23 -11.07
C ALA A 174 7.67 1.49 -11.28
N VAL A 175 8.26 1.00 -10.19
CA VAL A 175 9.47 0.16 -10.24
C VAL A 175 9.12 -1.22 -10.82
N ILE A 176 7.98 -1.81 -10.38
CA ILE A 176 7.39 -2.99 -11.00
C ILE A 176 6.04 -2.58 -11.62
N LYS A 177 5.94 -2.66 -12.93
CA LYS A 177 4.71 -2.37 -13.68
C LYS A 177 4.06 -3.63 -14.19
N CYS A 178 2.87 -3.94 -13.69
CA CYS A 178 1.99 -4.97 -14.19
C CYS A 178 0.92 -4.31 -15.05
N LYS A 179 0.93 -4.53 -16.38
CA LYS A 179 0.00 -3.85 -17.30
C LYS A 179 -1.36 -4.52 -17.33
N ASP A 180 -2.37 -3.82 -17.87
CA ASP A 180 -3.76 -4.29 -17.91
C ASP A 180 -3.90 -5.76 -18.33
N GLY A 181 -4.77 -6.47 -17.67
CA GLY A 181 -5.07 -7.90 -17.90
C GLY A 181 -3.91 -8.83 -17.55
N SER A 182 -2.86 -8.36 -16.88
CA SER A 182 -1.81 -9.25 -16.42
C SER A 182 -2.21 -9.96 -15.13
N LEU A 183 -1.79 -11.21 -15.00
CA LEU A 183 -1.89 -12.00 -13.78
C LEU A 183 -0.49 -12.16 -13.21
N VAL A 184 -0.21 -11.49 -12.09
CA VAL A 184 1.13 -11.45 -11.53
C VAL A 184 1.13 -11.97 -10.11
N THR A 185 2.05 -12.91 -9.83
CA THR A 185 2.34 -13.39 -8.48
C THR A 185 3.77 -13.00 -8.13
N LEU A 186 3.94 -12.24 -7.05
CA LEU A 186 5.23 -11.94 -6.42
C LEU A 186 5.36 -12.82 -5.18
N CYS A 187 6.33 -13.74 -5.17
CA CYS A 187 6.46 -14.72 -4.10
C CYS A 187 7.90 -15.21 -3.90
N GLY A 188 8.10 -16.02 -2.87
CA GLY A 188 9.37 -16.69 -2.59
C GLY A 188 9.80 -16.52 -1.14
N ASP A 189 10.94 -17.12 -0.76
CA ASP A 189 11.47 -17.07 0.62
C ASP A 189 12.69 -16.13 0.74
N GLY A 190 12.91 -15.25 -0.23
CA GLY A 190 14.00 -14.26 -0.23
C GLY A 190 13.53 -12.88 0.19
N GLU A 191 14.45 -11.91 0.10
CA GLU A 191 14.21 -10.51 0.39
C GLU A 191 14.23 -9.68 -0.90
N LEU A 192 13.22 -8.80 -1.04
CA LEU A 192 13.14 -7.81 -2.10
C LEU A 192 12.95 -6.42 -1.51
N THR A 193 13.88 -5.52 -1.83
CA THR A 193 13.77 -4.09 -1.52
C THR A 193 13.41 -3.32 -2.79
N ILE A 194 12.41 -2.47 -2.71
CA ILE A 194 11.97 -1.58 -3.79
C ILE A 194 12.12 -0.14 -3.32
N THR A 195 12.80 0.70 -4.14
CA THR A 195 12.89 2.15 -3.92
C THR A 195 12.30 2.89 -5.12
N ALA A 196 11.15 3.52 -4.93
CA ALA A 196 10.37 4.14 -5.97
C ALA A 196 10.59 5.66 -6.02
N ASN A 197 11.64 6.09 -6.71
CA ASN A 197 11.94 7.52 -6.83
C ASN A 197 11.12 8.22 -7.92
N GLY A 198 10.53 7.46 -8.85
CA GLY A 198 9.67 7.99 -9.91
C GLY A 198 8.25 8.26 -9.41
N LYS A 199 7.51 7.22 -9.08
CA LYS A 199 6.12 7.34 -8.62
C LYS A 199 5.76 6.19 -7.68
N ASN A 200 5.26 5.04 -8.16
CA ASN A 200 4.81 3.93 -7.32
C ASN A 200 5.89 2.84 -7.17
N GLY A 201 5.83 2.10 -6.07
CA GLY A 201 6.65 0.91 -5.91
C GLY A 201 6.22 -0.20 -6.87
N ILE A 202 4.99 -0.69 -6.73
CA ILE A 202 4.37 -1.68 -7.61
C ILE A 202 3.05 -1.14 -8.13
N LYS A 203 2.83 -1.17 -9.45
CA LYS A 203 1.54 -0.80 -10.04
C LYS A 203 0.96 -1.92 -10.88
N SER A 204 -0.28 -2.34 -10.55
CA SER A 204 -1.05 -3.33 -11.31
C SER A 204 -2.23 -2.66 -12.02
N GLY A 205 -2.46 -3.02 -13.28
CA GLY A 205 -3.52 -2.43 -14.10
C GLY A 205 -4.86 -3.13 -14.00
N ALA A 206 -5.85 -2.55 -14.70
CA ALA A 206 -7.21 -3.04 -14.78
C ALA A 206 -7.36 -4.26 -15.70
N THR A 207 -8.58 -4.79 -15.79
CA THR A 207 -8.95 -5.79 -16.80
C THR A 207 -8.91 -5.19 -18.20
N THR A 208 -8.77 -6.05 -19.22
CA THR A 208 -8.73 -5.60 -20.63
C THR A 208 -10.08 -5.55 -21.30
N ASP A 209 -11.05 -6.25 -20.75
CA ASP A 209 -12.44 -6.35 -21.22
C ASP A 209 -13.36 -6.76 -20.05
N GLU A 210 -14.67 -6.76 -20.27
CA GLU A 210 -15.70 -7.01 -19.24
C GLU A 210 -15.60 -8.42 -18.60
N ASP A 211 -15.06 -9.40 -19.32
CA ASP A 211 -14.89 -10.79 -18.84
C ASP A 211 -13.42 -11.09 -18.52
N GLY A 212 -12.56 -10.08 -18.56
CA GLY A 212 -11.14 -10.21 -18.33
C GLY A 212 -10.78 -10.32 -16.86
N GLU A 213 -9.56 -10.78 -16.60
CA GLU A 213 -8.97 -10.84 -15.27
C GLU A 213 -7.70 -10.00 -15.23
N ALA A 214 -7.45 -9.35 -14.10
CA ALA A 214 -6.19 -8.71 -13.77
C ALA A 214 -5.99 -8.84 -12.27
N SER A 215 -4.79 -9.25 -11.84
CA SER A 215 -4.52 -9.40 -10.41
C SER A 215 -3.04 -9.28 -10.08
N LEU A 216 -2.78 -8.80 -8.88
CA LEU A 216 -1.50 -8.90 -8.20
C LEU A 216 -1.68 -9.72 -6.92
N THR A 217 -0.88 -10.77 -6.77
CA THR A 217 -0.83 -11.58 -5.54
C THR A 217 0.57 -11.52 -4.95
N ILE A 218 0.67 -11.22 -3.66
CA ILE A 218 1.93 -11.12 -2.91
C ILE A 218 1.91 -12.15 -1.78
N ARG A 219 2.97 -12.98 -1.68
CA ARG A 219 3.06 -14.01 -0.64
C ARG A 219 4.46 -14.52 -0.38
N ASP A 220 4.67 -15.00 0.82
CA ASP A 220 5.82 -15.80 1.31
C ASP A 220 7.14 -15.04 1.43
N LEU A 221 7.34 -13.87 0.82
CA LEU A 221 8.62 -13.15 0.80
C LEU A 221 8.74 -12.09 1.92
N THR A 222 9.97 -11.59 2.10
CA THR A 222 10.23 -10.32 2.80
C THR A 222 10.27 -9.21 1.75
N LEU A 223 9.36 -8.25 1.87
CA LEU A 223 9.20 -7.13 0.93
C LEU A 223 9.33 -5.80 1.67
N ASN A 224 10.34 -5.02 1.29
CA ASN A 224 10.55 -3.68 1.82
C ASN A 224 10.30 -2.66 0.69
N ILE A 225 9.41 -1.69 0.90
CA ILE A 225 9.11 -0.66 -0.09
C ILE A 225 9.29 0.73 0.52
N ASP A 226 10.12 1.53 -0.14
CA ASP A 226 10.29 2.98 0.10
C ASP A 226 9.76 3.72 -1.15
N ALA A 227 8.64 4.41 -1.00
CA ALA A 227 7.94 5.14 -2.06
C ALA A 227 7.77 6.62 -1.69
N PRO A 228 8.84 7.42 -1.76
CA PRO A 228 8.83 8.81 -1.27
C PRO A 228 8.04 9.78 -2.16
N VAL A 229 7.38 9.31 -3.22
CA VAL A 229 6.68 10.15 -4.20
C VAL A 229 5.18 9.88 -4.25
N ASN A 230 4.75 8.62 -4.14
CA ASN A 230 3.35 8.20 -4.26
C ASN A 230 3.14 6.87 -3.51
N ASP A 231 2.27 5.98 -4.02
CA ASP A 231 1.88 4.74 -3.37
C ASP A 231 3.01 3.69 -3.37
N ALA A 232 3.09 2.92 -2.30
CA ALA A 232 4.00 1.79 -2.32
C ALA A 232 3.46 0.66 -3.22
N ILE A 233 2.17 0.33 -3.10
CA ILE A 233 1.49 -0.64 -3.96
C ILE A 233 0.17 -0.02 -4.43
N ASN A 234 -0.01 0.05 -5.76
CA ASN A 234 -1.23 0.56 -6.39
C ASN A 234 -1.78 -0.47 -7.37
N ALA A 235 -2.99 -0.95 -7.16
CA ALA A 235 -3.65 -1.90 -8.05
C ALA A 235 -5.01 -1.37 -8.50
N GLU A 236 -5.40 -1.67 -9.76
CA GLU A 236 -6.67 -1.18 -10.30
C GLU A 236 -7.82 -2.20 -10.19
N GLN A 237 -7.54 -3.51 -9.98
CA GLN A 237 -8.60 -4.53 -10.05
C GLN A 237 -8.67 -5.44 -8.82
N LEU A 238 -7.64 -6.23 -8.59
CA LEU A 238 -7.59 -7.21 -7.51
C LEU A 238 -6.18 -7.29 -6.95
N LEU A 239 -6.07 -7.05 -5.66
CA LEU A 239 -4.84 -7.21 -4.91
C LEU A 239 -5.04 -8.20 -3.76
N ASN A 240 -4.23 -9.25 -3.74
CA ASN A 240 -4.18 -10.20 -2.63
C ASN A 240 -2.79 -10.14 -1.97
N VAL A 241 -2.75 -9.84 -0.68
CA VAL A 241 -1.57 -9.97 0.17
C VAL A 241 -1.80 -11.17 1.08
N GLU A 242 -1.40 -12.36 0.61
CA GLU A 242 -1.76 -13.63 1.26
C GLU A 242 -0.89 -13.95 2.48
N SER A 243 0.42 -13.63 2.42
CA SER A 243 1.40 -13.94 3.46
C SER A 243 2.71 -13.18 3.22
N GLY A 244 3.71 -13.41 4.08
CA GLY A 244 5.02 -12.77 4.01
C GLY A 244 5.18 -11.65 5.04
N THR A 245 6.30 -10.93 4.95
CA THR A 245 6.60 -9.78 5.81
C THR A 245 6.79 -8.55 4.94
N LEU A 246 5.96 -7.55 5.13
CA LEU A 246 5.99 -6.30 4.37
C LEU A 246 6.35 -5.15 5.32
N THR A 247 7.34 -4.34 4.92
CA THR A 247 7.67 -3.07 5.58
C THR A 247 7.51 -1.94 4.55
N ILE A 248 6.68 -0.96 4.86
CA ILE A 248 6.29 0.08 3.90
C ILE A 248 6.49 1.47 4.50
N ASP A 249 7.12 2.34 3.71
CA ASP A 249 7.16 3.80 3.89
C ASP A 249 6.71 4.43 2.57
N ALA A 250 5.58 5.13 2.57
CA ALA A 250 5.00 5.75 1.39
C ALA A 250 4.66 7.23 1.63
N ALA A 251 4.72 8.03 0.58
CA ALA A 251 4.33 9.45 0.64
C ALA A 251 2.81 9.64 0.46
N ASP A 252 2.17 8.72 -0.26
CA ASP A 252 0.73 8.62 -0.43
C ASP A 252 0.27 7.28 0.19
N ASP A 253 -0.46 6.44 -0.49
CA ASP A 253 -1.03 5.25 0.11
C ASP A 253 -0.01 4.11 0.24
N ALA A 254 -0.08 3.38 1.36
CA ALA A 254 0.78 2.23 1.52
C ALA A 254 0.32 1.07 0.61
N ILE A 255 -0.96 0.71 0.65
CA ILE A 255 -1.55 -0.34 -0.19
C ILE A 255 -2.91 0.13 -0.68
N HIS A 256 -2.97 0.50 -1.96
CA HIS A 256 -4.18 0.96 -2.63
C HIS A 256 -4.67 -0.06 -3.67
N CYS A 257 -5.97 -0.31 -3.72
CA CYS A 257 -6.61 -1.06 -4.78
C CYS A 257 -7.95 -0.42 -5.18
N ASP A 258 -8.12 -0.02 -6.44
CA ASP A 258 -9.35 0.63 -6.89
C ASP A 258 -10.63 -0.21 -6.62
N LEU A 259 -10.53 -1.56 -6.64
CA LEU A 259 -11.71 -2.41 -6.42
C LEU A 259 -11.57 -3.32 -5.20
N VAL A 260 -10.82 -4.41 -5.27
CA VAL A 260 -10.83 -5.44 -4.22
C VAL A 260 -9.44 -5.62 -3.62
N LEU A 261 -9.31 -5.32 -2.33
CA LEU A 261 -8.12 -5.57 -1.53
C LEU A 261 -8.41 -6.69 -0.52
N ASN A 262 -7.63 -7.77 -0.59
CA ASN A 262 -7.69 -8.88 0.36
C ASN A 262 -6.36 -9.00 1.10
N ILE A 263 -6.42 -8.98 2.43
CA ILE A 263 -5.28 -9.19 3.33
C ILE A 263 -5.47 -10.51 4.08
N GLY A 264 -4.52 -11.42 3.89
CA GLY A 264 -4.57 -12.76 4.47
C GLY A 264 -5.66 -13.65 3.86
N ALA A 265 -5.91 -14.78 4.50
CA ALA A 265 -6.97 -15.72 4.14
C ALA A 265 -7.47 -16.45 5.38
N ASP A 266 -8.72 -16.88 5.35
CA ASP A 266 -9.34 -17.60 6.45
C ASP A 266 -8.53 -18.85 6.87
N GLY A 267 -8.23 -18.95 8.16
CA GLY A 267 -7.53 -20.10 8.73
C GLY A 267 -6.04 -20.16 8.44
N THR A 268 -5.45 -19.06 7.99
CA THR A 268 -3.99 -18.87 7.87
C THR A 268 -3.50 -17.86 8.92
N ASP A 269 -2.18 -17.83 9.14
CA ASP A 269 -1.57 -16.79 9.99
C ASP A 269 -1.58 -15.41 9.28
N GLY A 270 -1.66 -15.38 7.93
CA GLY A 270 -1.65 -14.18 7.12
C GLY A 270 -0.29 -13.49 7.04
N PRO A 271 -0.24 -12.26 6.48
CA PRO A 271 0.98 -11.48 6.40
C PRO A 271 1.30 -10.76 7.73
N THR A 272 2.59 -10.41 7.90
CA THR A 272 3.00 -9.35 8.82
C THR A 272 3.21 -8.08 8.02
N ILE A 273 2.49 -7.01 8.33
CA ILE A 273 2.56 -5.74 7.61
C ILE A 273 2.90 -4.64 8.61
N ASP A 274 4.00 -3.92 8.37
CA ASP A 274 4.42 -2.74 9.13
C ASP A 274 4.46 -1.52 8.21
N ILE A 275 3.45 -0.68 8.30
CA ILE A 275 3.35 0.59 7.58
C ILE A 275 3.85 1.69 8.51
N THR A 276 5.10 2.10 8.28
CA THR A 276 5.81 3.03 9.15
C THR A 276 5.40 4.48 8.94
N ASN A 277 4.94 4.81 7.72
CA ASN A 277 4.43 6.10 7.31
C ASN A 277 3.62 5.95 6.01
N CYS A 278 2.49 6.66 5.91
CA CYS A 278 1.69 6.77 4.69
C CYS A 278 0.70 7.96 4.80
N CYS A 279 0.02 8.27 3.71
CA CYS A 279 -1.22 9.03 3.74
C CYS A 279 -2.33 8.11 4.23
N GLU A 280 -2.79 7.19 3.40
CA GLU A 280 -3.74 6.15 3.77
C GLU A 280 -3.05 4.78 3.87
N GLY A 281 -3.48 3.97 4.84
CA GLY A 281 -2.83 2.70 5.12
C GLY A 281 -3.22 1.60 4.12
N LEU A 282 -4.47 1.15 4.20
CA LEU A 282 -5.07 0.15 3.32
C LEU A 282 -6.32 0.74 2.68
N GLU A 283 -6.35 0.87 1.36
CA GLU A 283 -7.49 1.40 0.63
C GLU A 283 -8.04 0.40 -0.39
N GLY A 284 -9.38 0.33 -0.50
CA GLY A 284 -10.05 -0.46 -1.53
C GLY A 284 -11.57 -0.32 -1.48
N ALA A 285 -12.25 -0.36 -2.63
CA ALA A 285 -13.73 -0.30 -2.64
C ALA A 285 -14.37 -1.47 -1.89
N GLU A 286 -13.78 -2.66 -1.97
CA GLU A 286 -14.04 -3.82 -1.11
C GLU A 286 -12.75 -4.17 -0.37
N LEU A 287 -12.65 -3.82 0.91
CA LEU A 287 -11.49 -4.09 1.76
C LEU A 287 -11.78 -5.25 2.71
N ASN A 288 -11.02 -6.32 2.58
CA ASN A 288 -11.18 -7.53 3.38
C ASN A 288 -9.88 -7.86 4.13
N VAL A 289 -9.93 -7.86 5.47
CA VAL A 289 -8.86 -8.36 6.33
C VAL A 289 -9.30 -9.69 6.97
N CYS A 290 -8.72 -10.79 6.50
CA CYS A 290 -9.06 -12.14 6.95
C CYS A 290 -8.09 -12.70 8.00
N SER A 291 -6.83 -12.29 7.97
CA SER A 291 -5.78 -12.68 8.91
C SER A 291 -4.56 -11.77 8.74
N GLY A 292 -3.60 -11.86 9.66
CA GLY A 292 -2.33 -11.13 9.63
C GLY A 292 -2.05 -10.36 10.92
N ASP A 293 -0.84 -9.83 11.01
CA ASP A 293 -0.40 -8.92 12.08
C ASP A 293 -0.01 -7.59 11.42
N ILE A 294 -0.85 -6.57 11.61
CA ILE A 294 -0.83 -5.34 10.81
C ILE A 294 -0.63 -4.15 11.75
N THR A 295 0.44 -3.40 11.51
CA THR A 295 0.70 -2.12 12.20
C THR A 295 0.66 -0.99 11.19
N ILE A 296 -0.09 0.08 11.49
CA ILE A 296 -0.27 1.22 10.58
C ILE A 296 -0.04 2.52 11.32
N ASN A 297 0.77 3.40 10.69
CA ASN A 297 0.94 4.78 11.11
C ASN A 297 0.65 5.71 9.93
N ALA A 298 -0.59 6.19 9.87
CA ALA A 298 -1.11 7.01 8.78
C ALA A 298 -1.19 8.50 9.15
N SER A 299 -1.10 9.35 8.15
CA SER A 299 -1.37 10.78 8.29
C SER A 299 -2.82 11.14 7.99
N ASP A 300 -3.53 10.30 7.25
CA ASP A 300 -4.96 10.33 6.99
C ASP A 300 -5.58 9.00 7.48
N ASP A 301 -6.42 8.32 6.74
CA ASP A 301 -7.13 7.14 7.19
C ASP A 301 -6.21 5.90 7.29
N CYS A 302 -6.39 5.11 8.35
CA CYS A 302 -5.63 3.86 8.45
C CYS A 302 -6.17 2.77 7.52
N LEU A 303 -7.49 2.60 7.49
CA LEU A 303 -8.21 1.75 6.55
C LEU A 303 -9.31 2.58 5.89
N ASN A 304 -9.38 2.56 4.56
CA ASN A 304 -10.36 3.30 3.80
C ASN A 304 -11.09 2.40 2.80
N ALA A 305 -12.42 2.26 2.93
CA ALA A 305 -13.25 1.57 1.95
C ALA A 305 -13.96 2.61 1.07
N ALA A 306 -13.23 3.11 0.09
CA ALA A 306 -13.66 4.19 -0.80
C ALA A 306 -13.14 4.01 -2.23
N ASN A 307 -13.73 4.69 -3.17
CA ASN A 307 -13.21 4.97 -4.50
C ASN A 307 -14.07 6.06 -5.15
N SER A 308 -13.51 7.24 -5.37
CA SER A 308 -14.24 8.40 -5.90
C SER A 308 -14.71 8.24 -7.35
N ASP A 309 -14.15 7.30 -8.11
CA ASP A 309 -14.50 7.03 -9.50
C ASP A 309 -15.71 6.08 -9.62
N LEU A 310 -16.10 5.41 -8.54
CA LEU A 310 -17.23 4.50 -8.51
C LEU A 310 -18.48 5.22 -8.02
N THR A 311 -19.56 5.17 -8.83
CA THR A 311 -20.87 5.70 -8.47
C THR A 311 -21.86 4.57 -8.28
N ASP A 312 -22.73 4.67 -7.28
CA ASP A 312 -23.72 3.64 -6.94
C ASP A 312 -23.06 2.27 -6.63
N TYR A 313 -21.88 2.27 -6.00
CA TYR A 313 -21.14 1.08 -5.59
C TYR A 313 -21.42 0.76 -4.11
N ASP A 314 -21.55 -0.51 -3.79
CA ASP A 314 -21.73 -0.96 -2.41
C ASP A 314 -20.35 -1.16 -1.76
N PHE A 315 -19.75 -0.08 -1.23
CA PHE A 315 -18.50 -0.14 -0.51
C PHE A 315 -18.61 -0.99 0.73
N THR A 316 -17.55 -1.76 1.02
CA THR A 316 -17.54 -2.63 2.20
C THR A 316 -16.16 -2.73 2.81
N MET A 317 -16.11 -2.67 4.14
CA MET A 317 -14.94 -3.01 4.93
C MET A 317 -15.28 -4.20 5.84
N THR A 318 -14.57 -5.31 5.66
CA THR A 318 -14.78 -6.52 6.46
C THR A 318 -13.48 -6.95 7.14
N ILE A 319 -13.50 -7.00 8.47
CA ILE A 319 -12.41 -7.50 9.29
C ILE A 319 -12.89 -8.78 9.98
N SER A 320 -12.47 -9.94 9.44
CA SER A 320 -12.90 -11.25 9.92
C SER A 320 -11.83 -11.93 10.78
N GLY A 321 -10.58 -11.45 10.76
CA GLY A 321 -9.48 -11.99 11.53
C GLY A 321 -8.26 -11.06 11.53
N GLY A 322 -7.21 -11.50 12.23
CA GLY A 322 -5.95 -10.79 12.35
C GLY A 322 -5.85 -9.84 13.54
N THR A 323 -4.66 -9.33 13.75
CA THR A 323 -4.37 -8.28 14.73
C THR A 323 -4.05 -6.99 13.98
N ILE A 324 -4.77 -5.93 14.29
CA ILE A 324 -4.56 -4.60 13.69
C ILE A 324 -4.25 -3.62 14.83
N ASP A 325 -3.10 -2.93 14.76
CA ASP A 325 -2.73 -1.80 15.61
C ASP A 325 -2.52 -0.58 14.69
N ALA A 326 -3.51 0.32 14.68
CA ALA A 326 -3.58 1.41 13.75
C ALA A 326 -3.63 2.77 14.45
N TYR A 327 -2.87 3.73 13.93
CA TYR A 327 -2.86 5.12 14.38
C TYR A 327 -2.98 6.07 13.21
N SER A 328 -4.01 6.95 13.26
CA SER A 328 -4.16 8.08 12.35
C SER A 328 -3.85 9.40 13.06
N SER A 329 -3.05 10.25 12.40
CA SER A 329 -2.67 11.56 12.95
C SER A 329 -3.60 12.70 12.54
N ALA A 330 -4.35 12.57 11.43
CA ALA A 330 -5.24 13.63 10.94
C ALA A 330 -6.53 13.14 10.25
N GLY A 331 -6.64 11.85 9.87
CA GLY A 331 -7.84 11.21 9.34
C GLY A 331 -8.53 10.30 10.34
N ASP A 332 -9.40 9.46 9.84
CA ASP A 332 -10.12 8.47 10.61
C ASP A 332 -9.29 7.20 10.87
N GLY A 333 -9.69 6.42 11.82
CA GLY A 333 -9.07 5.11 12.04
C GLY A 333 -9.45 4.17 10.91
N PHE A 334 -10.73 3.86 10.81
CA PHE A 334 -11.34 3.10 9.73
C PHE A 334 -12.50 3.92 9.17
N ASP A 335 -12.40 4.31 7.90
CA ASP A 335 -13.46 4.99 7.16
C ASP A 335 -14.07 4.07 6.11
N SER A 336 -15.38 4.01 6.01
CA SER A 336 -16.08 3.25 4.98
C SER A 336 -17.20 4.06 4.34
N ASN A 337 -17.11 4.30 3.05
CA ASN A 337 -18.21 4.87 2.28
C ASN A 337 -19.42 3.90 2.14
N GLY A 338 -19.42 2.80 2.89
CA GLY A 338 -20.49 1.81 2.97
C GLY A 338 -20.55 1.14 4.34
N ASP A 339 -20.66 -0.18 4.36
CA ASP A 339 -20.76 -0.92 5.62
C ASP A 339 -19.37 -1.29 6.18
N LEU A 340 -19.19 -1.16 7.52
CA LEU A 340 -18.03 -1.65 8.26
C LEU A 340 -18.43 -2.84 9.14
N THR A 341 -17.82 -4.01 8.93
CA THR A 341 -18.10 -5.23 9.69
C THR A 341 -16.85 -5.79 10.34
N ILE A 342 -16.85 -5.93 11.67
CA ILE A 342 -15.77 -6.54 12.44
C ILE A 342 -16.33 -7.79 13.13
N THR A 343 -15.77 -8.96 12.81
CA THR A 343 -16.25 -10.25 13.32
C THR A 343 -15.18 -11.07 14.04
N GLY A 344 -13.90 -10.70 13.94
CA GLY A 344 -12.79 -11.50 14.46
C GLY A 344 -11.64 -10.72 15.08
N ASP A 345 -10.86 -11.44 15.85
CA ASP A 345 -9.58 -11.21 16.51
C ASP A 345 -9.38 -9.88 17.26
N THR A 346 -8.33 -9.10 16.99
CA THR A 346 -7.97 -7.93 17.78
C THR A 346 -7.78 -6.70 16.91
N VAL A 347 -8.55 -5.67 17.21
CA VAL A 347 -8.45 -4.36 16.54
C VAL A 347 -8.16 -3.32 17.63
N ILE A 348 -7.03 -2.62 17.47
CA ILE A 348 -6.65 -1.47 18.28
C ILE A 348 -6.51 -0.30 17.31
N VAL A 349 -7.35 0.70 17.46
CA VAL A 349 -7.33 1.86 16.58
C VAL A 349 -7.36 3.15 17.37
N TRP A 350 -6.45 4.05 17.05
CA TRP A 350 -6.30 5.36 17.67
C TRP A 350 -6.30 6.45 16.62
N THR A 351 -7.07 7.51 16.86
CA THR A 351 -7.00 8.72 16.06
C THR A 351 -6.61 9.92 16.92
N ALA A 352 -6.02 10.93 16.30
CA ALA A 352 -5.70 12.16 17.00
C ALA A 352 -6.99 12.85 17.49
N ASN A 353 -6.89 13.58 18.62
CA ASN A 353 -8.01 14.32 19.20
C ASN A 353 -8.31 15.60 18.40
N THR A 354 -8.71 15.47 17.16
CA THR A 354 -9.21 16.55 16.30
C THR A 354 -10.71 16.43 16.09
N ALA A 355 -11.35 17.47 15.60
CA ALA A 355 -12.81 17.59 15.67
C ALA A 355 -13.56 16.57 14.77
N ASP A 356 -12.94 16.09 13.73
CA ASP A 356 -13.57 15.30 12.69
C ASP A 356 -12.93 13.89 12.51
N ASN A 357 -11.98 13.51 13.38
CA ASN A 357 -11.30 12.21 13.31
C ASN A 357 -12.01 11.19 14.18
N GLU A 358 -12.71 10.25 13.58
CA GLU A 358 -13.35 9.14 14.30
C GLU A 358 -12.50 7.85 14.21
N PRO A 359 -12.39 7.06 15.29
CA PRO A 359 -11.66 5.80 15.19
C PRO A 359 -12.36 4.75 14.34
N LEU A 360 -13.68 4.83 14.20
CA LEU A 360 -14.51 4.01 13.30
C LEU A 360 -15.61 4.92 12.73
N ASP A 361 -15.59 5.15 11.42
CA ASP A 361 -16.65 5.84 10.68
C ASP A 361 -17.20 4.96 9.55
N ALA A 362 -18.44 5.17 9.18
CA ALA A 362 -19.07 4.50 8.04
C ALA A 362 -20.34 5.26 7.61
N ASP A 363 -20.49 5.48 6.32
CA ASP A 363 -21.73 5.99 5.72
C ASP A 363 -22.90 5.01 5.90
N GLY A 364 -22.60 3.72 5.99
CA GLY A 364 -23.56 2.62 6.20
C GLY A 364 -23.67 2.19 7.65
N THR A 365 -23.56 0.89 7.88
CA THR A 365 -23.76 0.29 9.21
C THR A 365 -22.42 -0.20 9.77
N ILE A 366 -22.07 0.24 10.98
CA ILE A 366 -20.98 -0.35 11.75
C ILE A 366 -21.49 -1.55 12.53
N THR A 367 -20.99 -2.74 12.24
CA THR A 367 -21.32 -3.98 12.92
C THR A 367 -20.10 -4.60 13.58
N VAL A 368 -20.09 -4.67 14.94
CA VAL A 368 -19.09 -5.40 15.71
C VAL A 368 -19.77 -6.59 16.37
N SER A 369 -19.47 -7.80 15.90
CA SER A 369 -20.15 -9.03 16.38
C SER A 369 -19.20 -10.08 16.92
N GLY A 370 -17.88 -9.83 16.89
CA GLY A 370 -16.82 -10.70 17.43
C GLY A 370 -15.54 -9.95 17.68
N GLY A 371 -14.53 -10.66 18.17
CA GLY A 371 -13.21 -10.11 18.43
C GLY A 371 -13.11 -9.19 19.66
N THR A 372 -11.97 -8.52 19.75
CA THR A 372 -11.70 -7.47 20.75
C THR A 372 -11.42 -6.17 20.00
N VAL A 373 -12.24 -5.16 20.19
CA VAL A 373 -12.09 -3.86 19.55
C VAL A 373 -11.83 -2.79 20.62
N LEU A 374 -10.69 -2.11 20.49
CA LEU A 374 -10.33 -0.94 21.27
C LEU A 374 -10.19 0.24 20.31
N ALA A 375 -11.19 1.10 20.26
CA ALA A 375 -11.25 2.25 19.39
C ALA A 375 -11.29 3.53 20.26
N ALA A 376 -10.34 4.44 20.04
CA ALA A 376 -10.26 5.68 20.79
C ALA A 376 -9.65 6.82 19.96
N GLY A 377 -10.17 8.00 20.13
CA GLY A 377 -9.74 9.22 19.42
C GLY A 377 -10.89 10.18 19.26
N GLY A 378 -10.74 11.08 18.31
CA GLY A 378 -11.70 12.13 18.02
C GLY A 378 -11.81 13.19 19.10
N SER A 379 -12.47 14.30 18.83
CA SER A 379 -12.86 15.23 19.85
C SER A 379 -14.18 14.77 20.46
N SER A 380 -14.31 14.87 21.78
CA SER A 380 -15.55 14.62 22.52
C SER A 380 -16.64 15.68 22.24
N GLY A 381 -16.88 16.01 20.99
CA GLY A 381 -18.07 16.70 20.52
C GLY A 381 -19.15 15.66 20.35
N MET A 382 -20.06 15.57 21.29
CA MET A 382 -21.19 14.67 21.30
C MET A 382 -21.91 14.60 19.95
N GLY A 383 -21.59 13.59 19.17
CA GLY A 383 -22.29 13.13 18.00
C GLY A 383 -22.41 11.62 18.01
N MET A 384 -22.98 11.06 19.06
CA MET A 384 -23.43 9.66 19.05
C MET A 384 -24.60 9.54 18.08
N GLY A 385 -24.30 9.35 16.81
CA GLY A 385 -25.25 8.96 15.76
C GLY A 385 -25.17 7.49 15.41
N GLY A 386 -24.73 6.60 16.24
CA GLY A 386 -24.71 5.15 16.05
C GLY A 386 -25.60 4.47 17.07
N GLY A 387 -26.80 4.04 16.67
CA GLY A 387 -27.75 3.38 17.55
C GLY A 387 -27.30 1.99 17.95
N PHE A 388 -26.93 1.80 19.21
CA PHE A 388 -27.03 0.48 19.83
C PHE A 388 -28.50 0.04 19.88
N PRO A 389 -28.86 -1.22 19.54
CA PRO A 389 -30.23 -1.69 19.63
C PRO A 389 -30.61 -1.93 21.07
N GLY A 390 -31.19 -0.91 21.70
CA GLY A 390 -31.75 -0.96 23.04
C GLY A 390 -32.71 0.20 23.24
N GLY A 391 -33.94 0.02 22.73
CA GLY A 391 -35.01 1.01 22.82
C GLY A 391 -35.31 1.41 24.29
N GLY A 392 -35.12 2.69 24.61
CA GLY A 392 -35.61 3.33 25.80
C GLY A 392 -35.96 4.76 25.48
N GLN A 393 -37.27 5.10 25.60
CA GLN A 393 -37.80 6.45 25.42
C GLN A 393 -37.07 7.44 26.34
N LYS A 394 -36.67 8.60 25.76
CA LYS A 394 -36.23 9.79 26.50
C LYS A 394 -37.34 10.22 27.50
N PRO A 395 -37.04 10.46 28.77
CA PRO A 395 -37.89 11.27 29.61
C PRO A 395 -37.56 12.74 29.39
N ASP A 396 -38.56 13.55 29.16
CA ASP A 396 -38.48 15.01 29.23
C ASP A 396 -38.19 15.43 30.68
N GLY A 397 -37.01 15.99 30.96
CA GLY A 397 -36.64 16.51 32.25
C GLY A 397 -35.35 17.33 32.16
N GLU A 398 -35.38 18.54 32.73
CA GLU A 398 -34.25 19.47 32.81
C GLU A 398 -32.98 18.82 33.40
N PRO A 399 -31.77 19.24 33.00
CA PRO A 399 -30.52 18.66 33.50
C PRO A 399 -30.32 19.00 35.02
N PRO A 400 -29.88 18.06 35.85
CA PRO A 400 -29.52 18.34 37.24
C PRO A 400 -28.21 19.11 37.31
N GLU A 401 -28.19 20.11 38.17
CA GLU A 401 -27.01 20.91 38.53
C GLU A 401 -25.94 20.03 39.19
N SER A 402 -24.69 20.19 38.72
CA SER A 402 -23.40 19.81 39.33
C SER A 402 -23.33 18.47 40.08
N PHE A 403 -22.64 17.51 39.46
CA PHE A 403 -22.19 16.29 40.13
C PHE A 403 -20.84 16.55 40.82
N ASP A 404 -20.87 16.64 42.14
CA ASP A 404 -19.68 16.61 43.01
C ASP A 404 -19.29 15.16 43.28
N GLY A 405 -18.03 14.81 42.87
CA GLY A 405 -17.57 13.45 42.80
C GLY A 405 -17.52 12.72 44.13
N GLN A 406 -18.29 11.68 44.25
CA GLN A 406 -18.01 10.57 45.20
C GLN A 406 -18.61 9.27 44.64
N MET A 407 -17.76 8.32 44.27
CA MET A 407 -18.17 6.98 43.87
C MET A 407 -18.77 6.20 45.03
N PRO A 408 -19.94 5.54 44.90
CA PRO A 408 -20.42 4.62 45.91
C PRO A 408 -19.65 3.28 45.84
N ASN A 409 -19.20 2.82 47.01
CA ASN A 409 -18.68 1.46 47.18
C ASN A 409 -19.78 0.44 46.84
N GLY A 410 -19.66 -0.23 45.72
CA GLY A 410 -20.47 -1.38 45.32
C GLY A 410 -19.64 -2.65 45.34
N GLU A 411 -20.21 -3.68 45.94
CA GLU A 411 -19.64 -4.99 46.21
C GLU A 411 -19.02 -5.67 44.98
N LYS A 412 -17.82 -6.26 45.21
CA LYS A 412 -17.15 -7.16 44.26
C LYS A 412 -18.03 -8.35 43.93
N SER A 413 -18.46 -8.50 42.70
CA SER A 413 -18.83 -9.81 42.16
C SER A 413 -17.54 -10.53 41.75
N GLU A 414 -17.37 -11.73 42.27
CA GLU A 414 -16.28 -12.65 41.90
C GLU A 414 -16.37 -12.97 40.45
N LEU A 415 -15.40 -12.46 39.65
CA LEU A 415 -15.10 -12.95 38.32
C LEU A 415 -13.88 -13.85 38.40
N LEU A 416 -14.04 -14.98 37.76
CA LEU A 416 -13.15 -16.13 37.68
C LEU A 416 -11.69 -15.74 37.40
N ASP A 417 -10.77 -16.39 38.14
CA ASP A 417 -9.32 -16.35 37.96
C ASP A 417 -8.93 -16.75 36.50
N GLY A 418 -8.61 -15.74 35.69
CA GLY A 418 -7.80 -15.86 34.49
C GLY A 418 -6.63 -14.90 34.67
N GLU A 419 -5.42 -15.42 34.71
CA GLU A 419 -4.21 -14.62 34.76
C GLU A 419 -4.19 -13.66 33.56
N VAL A 420 -4.22 -12.35 33.85
CA VAL A 420 -3.94 -11.30 32.88
C VAL A 420 -2.43 -11.36 32.63
N PRO A 421 -1.95 -11.52 31.37
CA PRO A 421 -0.53 -11.42 31.08
C PRO A 421 -0.04 -10.00 31.45
N GLU A 422 1.01 -9.92 32.25
CA GLU A 422 1.71 -8.64 32.48
C GLU A 422 2.28 -8.15 31.16
N MET A 423 1.86 -6.96 30.73
CA MET A 423 2.48 -6.24 29.64
C MET A 423 3.96 -6.01 29.94
N PRO A 424 4.88 -6.27 29.01
CA PRO A 424 6.27 -5.93 29.19
C PRO A 424 6.41 -4.40 29.29
N SER A 425 7.00 -3.94 30.40
CA SER A 425 7.36 -2.54 30.60
C SER A 425 8.57 -2.20 29.71
N GLY A 426 8.31 -1.99 28.43
CA GLY A 426 9.25 -1.42 27.49
C GLY A 426 8.96 0.08 27.37
N GLU A 427 9.93 0.91 27.78
CA GLU A 427 9.88 2.33 27.47
C GLU A 427 9.87 2.49 25.95
N ARG A 428 8.87 3.23 25.46
CA ARG A 428 8.75 3.66 24.06
C ARG A 428 10.07 4.31 23.63
N PRO A 429 10.71 3.91 22.53
CA PRO A 429 11.90 4.62 22.01
C PRO A 429 11.51 6.05 21.69
N THR A 430 12.16 7.00 22.31
CA THR A 430 12.10 8.41 21.93
C THR A 430 12.81 8.59 20.59
N PRO A 431 12.23 9.34 19.65
CA PRO A 431 12.89 9.65 18.38
C PRO A 431 14.24 10.36 18.64
N PRO A 432 15.27 10.13 17.82
CA PRO A 432 16.56 10.75 18.02
C PRO A 432 16.45 12.26 17.88
N SER A 433 16.76 12.98 18.96
CA SER A 433 16.87 14.42 18.96
C SER A 433 17.99 14.85 18.01
N GLY A 434 17.64 15.50 16.92
CA GLY A 434 18.56 16.09 15.98
C GLY A 434 19.56 16.99 16.67
N GLN A 435 20.82 16.76 16.42
CA GLN A 435 21.94 17.55 16.93
C GLN A 435 21.95 18.94 16.29
N GLY A 436 22.20 19.90 17.16
CA GLY A 436 22.17 21.32 16.98
C GLY A 436 22.92 21.87 15.77
N SER A 437 22.35 22.94 15.26
CA SER A 437 22.98 23.93 14.40
C SER A 437 24.26 24.47 15.02
N PRO A 438 25.31 24.67 14.24
CA PRO A 438 26.43 25.51 14.67
C PRO A 438 26.09 27.00 14.50
N ALA A 439 26.35 27.76 15.53
CA ALA A 439 26.20 29.21 15.63
C ALA A 439 27.18 29.98 14.77
N ASP A 440 26.71 31.13 14.29
CA ASP A 440 27.39 32.40 14.00
C ASP A 440 28.85 32.43 13.53
N GLY A 441 29.02 33.02 12.35
CA GLY A 441 30.27 33.45 11.81
C GLY A 441 30.19 34.48 10.69
N ASN A 442 29.95 35.76 11.08
CA ASN A 442 30.53 36.97 10.48
C ASN A 442 30.33 37.24 8.96
N ALA A 443 29.48 38.20 8.66
CA ALA A 443 29.49 38.98 7.42
C ALA A 443 30.64 40.00 7.38
N PRO A 444 31.21 40.30 6.23
CA PRO A 444 31.77 41.65 5.97
C PRO A 444 30.92 42.39 4.93
N ALA A 445 30.77 43.67 5.25
CA ALA A 445 30.07 44.70 4.48
C ALA A 445 30.91 45.21 3.29
N GLY A 446 30.16 45.80 2.32
CA GLY A 446 30.64 46.81 1.36
C GLY A 446 31.13 46.19 0.03
N ASP A 447 30.76 46.65 -1.14
CA ASP A 447 30.68 48.03 -1.57
C ASP A 447 29.93 48.09 -2.93
N SER A 448 29.24 49.19 -3.16
CA SER A 448 28.61 49.59 -4.40
C SER A 448 29.62 49.86 -5.51
N THR A 449 29.33 49.59 -6.76
CA THR A 449 29.31 50.54 -7.90
C THR A 449 28.97 49.93 -9.25
N SER A 450 27.93 50.51 -9.87
CA SER A 450 27.79 50.98 -11.26
C SER A 450 28.14 50.03 -12.45
N ASP A 451 27.09 49.71 -13.24
CA ASP A 451 26.80 50.26 -14.55
C ASP A 451 27.72 49.83 -15.73
N THR A 452 27.13 49.18 -16.70
CA THR A 452 27.06 49.51 -18.14
C THR A 452 26.77 48.28 -19.03
N THR A 453 25.67 48.30 -19.70
CA THR A 453 25.47 47.67 -21.03
C THR A 453 26.34 48.41 -22.07
N PRO A 454 26.80 47.81 -23.18
CA PRO A 454 25.91 47.58 -24.33
C PRO A 454 26.24 46.42 -25.28
N THR A 455 25.19 45.97 -25.98
CA THR A 455 25.03 45.62 -27.39
C THR A 455 26.28 45.13 -28.20
N ALA A 456 26.21 43.92 -28.74
CA ALA A 456 26.23 43.59 -30.17
C ALA A 456 25.79 42.12 -30.36
#